data_c9065f03ad3e61306665076988c3b8d2
#
_entry.id   c9065f03ad3e61306665076988c3b8d2
#
_cell.length_a   1.000
_cell.length_b   1.000
_cell.length_c   1.000
_cell.angle_alpha   90.00
_cell.angle_beta   90.00
_cell.angle_gamma   90.00
#
_symmetry.space_group_name_H-M   'P 1'
#
loop_
_entity.id
_entity.type
_entity.pdbx_description
1 polymer ?
#
loop_
_entity_poly.entity_id
_entity_poly.type
_entity_poly.pdbx_seq_one_letter_code
_entity_poly.pdbx_strand_id
1 'polypeptide(L)'
;MSNSHQPSRKLSQLVVFQFAAGSFGVGLLFSLANTYFIYFVTDVALVPAGIMATVFTCTRIFDFCCTPIIAGFVQNGRFKLGKYRSWILYIVPVTSFFTILCFTRITGNPVVVAIYYGIMYLLAYGLLDKPGGAQRALMTRMAQNDRERMMLTARSAQFEQVGNIVFSLICLPLIALIGQGNEAKGYLGVAVLFGLTGLVCYYTTAHAGKDYDIYYDEKSKDDHSDQLTVKQMIDTVFKNPPLICCMLIEVFRYLGFMIYVSTMAYYFKWFLGDMSAITTVATAATAVCFISSIVSPHISNLIGRKNSSILAMCMYAAGMLIPRFFAEGDLVVYTACICLAYFGAALQVCVGIVMYSKAADYHQWKTGLSAHGFVMSIYVLPVEIGIAFSVIIIGIVLNAIGYDPAAASLTASQLSGLKNLVLLIPGILFIIAAVIAALMPLSEKKISEMEAGLKAS
;
A
#
# COMPACT_ATOMS: atom_id res chain seq x y z
N MET A 1 -11.34 2.49 42.68
CA MET A 1 -10.65 3.78 42.57
C MET A 1 -9.14 3.53 42.71
N SER A 2 -8.40 3.41 41.68
CA SER A 2 -6.96 3.69 41.63
C SER A 2 -6.64 4.11 40.21
N ASN A 3 -6.65 5.42 39.97
CA ASN A 3 -6.16 6.07 38.77
C ASN A 3 -4.66 5.76 38.65
N SER A 4 -4.29 4.79 37.85
CA SER A 4 -2.94 4.69 37.35
C SER A 4 -2.74 5.78 36.29
N HIS A 5 -2.44 6.99 36.75
CA HIS A 5 -1.93 8.07 35.93
C HIS A 5 -0.65 7.58 35.23
N GLN A 6 -0.76 7.14 33.98
CA GLN A 6 0.41 7.19 33.10
C GLN A 6 0.78 8.67 32.97
N PRO A 7 2.04 9.04 33.21
CA PRO A 7 2.45 10.43 33.05
C PRO A 7 2.19 10.84 31.60
N SER A 8 1.54 11.96 31.39
CA SER A 8 1.27 12.58 30.09
C SER A 8 2.59 12.99 29.42
N ARG A 9 3.32 12.00 28.90
CA ARG A 9 4.58 12.23 28.21
C ARG A 9 4.27 12.66 26.78
N LYS A 10 4.28 13.95 26.52
CA LYS A 10 4.17 14.51 25.15
C LYS A 10 5.19 13.80 24.27
N LEU A 11 4.73 13.32 23.11
CA LEU A 11 5.61 12.72 22.11
C LEU A 11 6.68 13.73 21.68
N SER A 12 7.95 13.41 21.92
CA SER A 12 9.04 14.25 21.43
C SER A 12 9.16 14.10 19.92
N GLN A 13 9.59 15.14 19.22
CA GLN A 13 9.81 15.09 17.76
C GLN A 13 10.77 13.97 17.38
N LEU A 14 11.82 13.73 18.19
CA LEU A 14 12.77 12.65 17.97
C LEU A 14 12.08 11.27 17.94
N VAL A 15 11.19 10.99 18.89
CA VAL A 15 10.42 9.73 18.94
C VAL A 15 9.55 9.58 17.72
N VAL A 16 8.92 10.66 17.23
CA VAL A 16 8.11 10.67 16.01
C VAL A 16 8.95 10.33 14.78
N PHE A 17 10.14 10.91 14.64
CA PHE A 17 11.06 10.61 13.54
C PHE A 17 11.58 9.17 13.60
N GLN A 18 11.95 8.69 14.78
CA GLN A 18 12.40 7.32 15.00
C GLN A 18 11.27 6.32 14.66
N PHE A 19 10.03 6.62 15.06
CA PHE A 19 8.88 5.80 14.71
C PHE A 19 8.62 5.75 13.20
N ALA A 20 8.75 6.87 12.50
CA ALA A 20 8.54 6.98 11.07
C ALA A 20 9.64 6.28 10.24
N ALA A 21 10.83 6.06 10.80
CA ALA A 21 11.95 5.44 10.10
C ALA A 21 11.61 4.06 9.51
N GLY A 22 10.80 3.24 10.19
CA GLY A 22 10.35 1.95 9.66
C GLY A 22 9.63 2.07 8.31
N SER A 23 8.83 3.11 8.13
CA SER A 23 8.12 3.36 6.88
C SER A 23 9.06 3.69 5.71
N PHE A 24 10.20 4.33 5.97
CA PHE A 24 11.26 4.50 4.96
C PHE A 24 11.81 3.15 4.50
N GLY A 25 12.11 2.24 5.44
CA GLY A 25 12.58 0.89 5.12
C GLY A 25 11.56 0.08 4.32
N VAL A 26 10.26 0.21 4.64
CA VAL A 26 9.18 -0.39 3.85
C VAL A 26 9.19 0.14 2.43
N GLY A 27 9.28 1.47 2.25
CA GLY A 27 9.31 2.10 0.93
C GLY A 27 10.41 1.52 0.04
N LEU A 28 11.62 1.34 0.56
CA LEU A 28 12.75 0.74 -0.18
C LEU A 28 12.48 -0.73 -0.57
N LEU A 29 12.11 -1.57 0.40
CA LEU A 29 11.94 -3.02 0.19
C LEU A 29 10.74 -3.33 -0.70
N PHE A 30 9.62 -2.63 -0.49
CA PHE A 30 8.41 -2.82 -1.27
C PHE A 30 8.58 -2.35 -2.72
N SER A 31 9.29 -1.24 -2.94
CA SER A 31 9.61 -0.76 -4.27
C SER A 31 10.53 -1.71 -5.03
N LEU A 32 11.53 -2.30 -4.36
CA LEU A 32 12.44 -3.30 -4.96
C LEU A 32 11.64 -4.51 -5.46
N ALA A 33 10.72 -5.02 -4.65
CA ALA A 33 9.88 -6.15 -5.03
C ALA A 33 8.96 -5.85 -6.20
N ASN A 34 8.21 -4.76 -6.09
CA ASN A 34 7.20 -4.45 -7.10
C ASN A 34 7.79 -4.05 -8.46
N THR A 35 8.98 -3.41 -8.44
CA THR A 35 9.58 -2.90 -9.67
C THR A 35 10.45 -3.94 -10.37
N TYR A 36 11.28 -4.67 -9.61
CA TYR A 36 12.35 -5.45 -10.23
C TYR A 36 12.29 -6.96 -9.99
N PHE A 37 11.41 -7.46 -9.11
CA PHE A 37 11.39 -8.90 -8.82
C PHE A 37 11.03 -9.73 -10.04
N ILE A 38 9.98 -9.36 -10.78
CA ILE A 38 9.55 -10.09 -11.98
C ILE A 38 10.66 -10.04 -13.03
N TYR A 39 11.21 -8.85 -13.31
CA TYR A 39 12.33 -8.69 -14.23
C TYR A 39 13.53 -9.56 -13.84
N PHE A 40 13.91 -9.53 -12.56
CA PHE A 40 15.02 -10.35 -12.08
C PHE A 40 14.80 -11.84 -12.34
N VAL A 41 13.60 -12.35 -12.05
CA VAL A 41 13.31 -13.78 -12.23
C VAL A 41 13.23 -14.18 -13.69
N THR A 42 12.64 -13.35 -14.57
CA THR A 42 12.49 -13.66 -15.99
C THR A 42 13.77 -13.42 -16.79
N ASP A 43 14.41 -12.27 -16.62
CA ASP A 43 15.48 -11.80 -17.50
C ASP A 43 16.88 -12.09 -16.93
N VAL A 44 17.03 -12.09 -15.59
CA VAL A 44 18.33 -12.38 -14.95
C VAL A 44 18.46 -13.84 -14.52
N ALA A 45 17.42 -14.41 -13.92
CA ALA A 45 17.41 -15.82 -13.53
C ALA A 45 16.91 -16.75 -14.64
N LEU A 46 16.41 -16.21 -15.76
CA LEU A 46 16.01 -16.92 -16.99
C LEU A 46 14.89 -17.94 -16.76
N VAL A 47 13.95 -17.64 -15.87
CA VAL A 47 12.76 -18.45 -15.67
C VAL A 47 11.71 -18.09 -16.73
N PRO A 48 11.13 -19.05 -17.46
CA PRO A 48 10.09 -18.77 -18.45
C PRO A 48 8.91 -18.02 -17.82
N ALA A 49 8.51 -16.89 -18.42
CA ALA A 49 7.49 -15.98 -17.89
C ALA A 49 6.15 -16.67 -17.59
N GLY A 50 5.74 -17.64 -18.44
CA GLY A 50 4.48 -18.38 -18.24
C GLY A 50 4.50 -19.25 -16.97
N ILE A 51 5.64 -19.90 -16.67
CA ILE A 51 5.80 -20.69 -15.43
C ILE A 51 5.77 -19.75 -14.22
N MET A 52 6.50 -18.63 -14.31
CA MET A 52 6.57 -17.66 -13.23
C MET A 52 5.21 -17.01 -12.96
N ALA A 53 4.45 -16.65 -13.98
CA ALA A 53 3.10 -16.09 -13.83
C ALA A 53 2.17 -17.03 -13.07
N THR A 54 2.22 -18.34 -13.37
CA THR A 54 1.41 -19.35 -12.68
C THR A 54 1.83 -19.46 -11.21
N VAL A 55 3.12 -19.60 -10.94
CA VAL A 55 3.64 -19.69 -9.56
C VAL A 55 3.32 -18.43 -8.78
N PHE A 56 3.48 -17.26 -9.38
CA PHE A 56 3.20 -15.99 -8.73
C PHE A 56 1.72 -15.82 -8.39
N THR A 57 0.82 -16.24 -9.29
CA THR A 57 -0.63 -16.25 -9.03
C THR A 57 -0.98 -17.17 -7.86
N CYS A 58 -0.44 -18.38 -7.83
CA CYS A 58 -0.63 -19.30 -6.70
C CYS A 58 -0.11 -18.72 -5.39
N THR A 59 1.05 -18.05 -5.42
CA THR A 59 1.64 -17.39 -4.25
C THR A 59 0.74 -16.27 -3.71
N ARG A 60 0.14 -15.47 -4.59
CA ARG A 60 -0.80 -14.40 -4.21
C ARG A 60 -2.09 -14.94 -3.61
N ILE A 61 -2.66 -16.00 -4.19
CA ILE A 61 -3.85 -16.66 -3.63
C ILE A 61 -3.55 -17.21 -2.23
N PHE A 62 -2.39 -17.85 -2.07
CA PHE A 62 -1.97 -18.38 -0.78
C PHE A 62 -1.78 -17.28 0.28
N ASP A 63 -1.12 -16.18 -0.09
CA ASP A 63 -0.94 -15.00 0.79
C ASP A 63 -2.28 -14.41 1.23
N PHE A 64 -3.22 -14.26 0.30
CA PHE A 64 -4.59 -13.82 0.62
C PHE A 64 -5.27 -14.73 1.64
N CYS A 65 -5.21 -16.06 1.46
CA CYS A 65 -5.80 -17.02 2.38
C CYS A 65 -5.11 -17.04 3.76
N CYS A 66 -3.79 -16.82 3.81
CA CYS A 66 -3.01 -16.83 5.05
C CYS A 66 -3.12 -15.53 5.84
N THR A 67 -3.41 -14.42 5.20
CA THR A 67 -3.46 -13.08 5.85
C THR A 67 -4.39 -13.03 7.07
N PRO A 68 -5.65 -13.54 7.06
CA PRO A 68 -6.51 -13.54 8.25
C PRO A 68 -5.94 -14.41 9.38
N ILE A 69 -5.34 -15.54 9.03
CA ILE A 69 -4.76 -16.49 10.01
C ILE A 69 -3.59 -15.83 10.74
N ILE A 70 -2.69 -15.22 9.98
CA ILE A 70 -1.51 -14.53 10.54
C ILE A 70 -1.95 -13.30 11.35
N ALA A 71 -2.94 -12.53 10.89
CA ALA A 71 -3.50 -11.41 11.65
C ALA A 71 -4.03 -11.87 13.03
N GLY A 72 -4.68 -13.03 13.09
CA GLY A 72 -5.10 -13.67 14.34
C GLY A 72 -3.93 -14.01 15.28
N PHE A 73 -2.82 -14.53 14.73
CA PHE A 73 -1.59 -14.79 15.49
C PHE A 73 -0.94 -13.49 16.00
N VAL A 74 -0.91 -12.44 15.20
CA VAL A 74 -0.38 -11.12 15.62
C VAL A 74 -1.19 -10.56 16.77
N GLN A 75 -2.52 -10.71 16.72
CA GLN A 75 -3.42 -10.17 17.74
C GLN A 75 -3.35 -10.95 19.06
N ASN A 76 -3.11 -12.27 19.01
CA ASN A 76 -3.06 -13.14 20.18
C ASN A 76 -1.65 -13.38 20.72
N GLY A 77 -0.61 -12.92 20.01
CA GLY A 77 0.79 -13.12 20.40
C GLY A 77 1.15 -12.44 21.72
N ARG A 78 1.66 -13.22 22.68
CA ARG A 78 2.16 -12.74 23.98
C ARG A 78 3.67 -12.88 24.00
N PHE A 79 4.39 -11.76 23.86
CA PHE A 79 5.84 -11.74 23.84
C PHE A 79 6.41 -10.86 24.95
N LYS A 80 7.55 -11.27 25.52
CA LYS A 80 8.21 -10.57 26.64
C LYS A 80 8.68 -9.14 26.33
N LEU A 81 8.96 -8.83 25.05
CA LEU A 81 9.49 -7.53 24.61
C LEU A 81 8.40 -6.51 24.23
N GLY A 82 7.13 -6.82 24.49
CA GLY A 82 5.97 -6.04 24.07
C GLY A 82 5.16 -6.74 22.98
N LYS A 83 3.87 -6.43 22.90
CA LYS A 83 2.93 -7.11 21.98
C LYS A 83 3.27 -6.84 20.51
N TYR A 84 3.49 -5.58 20.15
CA TYR A 84 3.71 -5.16 18.76
C TYR A 84 5.19 -5.05 18.40
N ARG A 85 6.02 -4.58 19.35
CA ARG A 85 7.48 -4.47 19.16
C ARG A 85 8.14 -5.82 18.85
N SER A 86 7.71 -6.88 19.51
CA SER A 86 8.26 -8.22 19.28
C SER A 86 8.06 -8.69 17.85
N TRP A 87 6.90 -8.40 17.25
CA TRP A 87 6.65 -8.71 15.84
C TRP A 87 7.62 -7.98 14.91
N ILE A 88 7.88 -6.69 15.17
CA ILE A 88 8.86 -5.91 14.41
C ILE A 88 10.25 -6.52 14.56
N LEU A 89 10.68 -6.80 15.80
CA LEU A 89 12.04 -7.27 16.09
C LEU A 89 12.34 -8.67 15.55
N TYR A 90 11.35 -9.58 15.52
CA TYR A 90 11.56 -10.96 15.08
C TYR A 90 11.28 -11.18 13.60
N ILE A 91 10.27 -10.51 13.03
CA ILE A 91 9.88 -10.76 11.64
C ILE A 91 10.76 -10.00 10.65
N VAL A 92 11.18 -8.77 10.95
CA VAL A 92 11.97 -7.97 10.01
C VAL A 92 13.30 -8.63 9.62
N PRO A 93 14.08 -9.23 10.52
CA PRO A 93 15.27 -10.01 10.12
C PRO A 93 14.95 -11.16 9.17
N VAL A 94 13.83 -11.86 9.43
CA VAL A 94 13.38 -12.98 8.58
C VAL A 94 13.00 -12.49 7.19
N THR A 95 12.19 -11.41 7.10
CA THR A 95 11.79 -10.84 5.81
C THR A 95 12.97 -10.29 5.03
N SER A 96 13.91 -9.62 5.69
CA SER A 96 15.14 -9.10 5.07
C SER A 96 16.00 -10.25 4.51
N PHE A 97 16.15 -11.34 5.26
CA PHE A 97 16.88 -12.52 4.82
C PHE A 97 16.25 -13.15 3.57
N PHE A 98 14.92 -13.36 3.57
CA PHE A 98 14.23 -13.92 2.41
C PHE A 98 14.19 -12.95 1.22
N THR A 99 14.19 -11.63 1.45
CA THR A 99 14.34 -10.65 0.38
C THR A 99 15.69 -10.79 -0.34
N ILE A 100 16.78 -11.01 0.40
CA ILE A 100 18.10 -11.28 -0.19
C ILE A 100 18.06 -12.56 -1.03
N LEU A 101 17.41 -13.62 -0.53
CA LEU A 101 17.25 -14.88 -1.27
C LEU A 101 16.40 -14.73 -2.54
N CYS A 102 15.39 -13.82 -2.53
CA CYS A 102 14.61 -13.49 -3.73
C CYS A 102 15.46 -12.94 -4.88
N PHE A 103 16.57 -12.25 -4.59
CA PHE A 103 17.49 -11.68 -5.59
C PHE A 103 18.80 -12.45 -5.72
N THR A 104 18.83 -13.70 -5.24
CA THR A 104 19.96 -14.62 -5.45
C THR A 104 19.69 -15.49 -6.68
N ARG A 105 20.55 -15.38 -7.70
CA ARG A 105 20.41 -16.20 -8.91
C ARG A 105 20.73 -17.67 -8.61
N ILE A 106 19.76 -18.54 -8.87
CA ILE A 106 19.96 -20.00 -8.86
C ILE A 106 19.74 -20.55 -10.27
N THR A 107 20.41 -21.66 -10.57
CA THR A 107 20.33 -22.36 -11.85
C THR A 107 19.80 -23.77 -11.62
N GLY A 108 19.01 -24.28 -12.57
CA GLY A 108 18.44 -25.63 -12.47
C GLY A 108 17.21 -25.81 -13.34
N ASN A 109 16.38 -26.79 -13.02
CA ASN A 109 15.11 -27.00 -13.71
C ASN A 109 14.20 -25.78 -13.57
N PRO A 110 13.69 -25.19 -14.67
CA PRO A 110 12.91 -23.94 -14.62
C PRO A 110 11.70 -23.98 -13.68
N VAL A 111 11.03 -25.13 -13.56
CA VAL A 111 9.88 -25.29 -12.66
C VAL A 111 10.31 -25.24 -11.19
N VAL A 112 11.41 -25.92 -10.85
CA VAL A 112 11.94 -25.92 -9.48
C VAL A 112 12.43 -24.54 -9.08
N VAL A 113 13.11 -23.84 -10.00
CA VAL A 113 13.58 -22.47 -9.82
C VAL A 113 12.41 -21.50 -9.62
N ALA A 114 11.34 -21.64 -10.41
CA ALA A 114 10.13 -20.83 -10.25
C ALA A 114 9.45 -21.06 -8.89
N ILE A 115 9.32 -22.30 -8.45
CA ILE A 115 8.76 -22.66 -7.14
C ILE A 115 9.62 -22.05 -6.02
N TYR A 116 10.96 -22.14 -6.13
CA TYR A 116 11.87 -21.51 -5.18
C TYR A 116 11.59 -20.00 -5.05
N TYR A 117 11.53 -19.26 -6.18
CA TYR A 117 11.26 -17.82 -6.14
C TYR A 117 9.86 -17.51 -5.62
N GLY A 118 8.86 -18.33 -5.91
CA GLY A 118 7.53 -18.22 -5.36
C GLY A 118 7.51 -18.34 -3.83
N ILE A 119 8.19 -19.36 -3.28
CA ILE A 119 8.30 -19.56 -1.84
C ILE A 119 9.09 -18.41 -1.18
N MET A 120 10.24 -18.02 -1.76
CA MET A 120 11.05 -16.92 -1.22
C MET A 120 10.27 -15.61 -1.23
N TYR A 121 9.52 -15.32 -2.30
CA TYR A 121 8.66 -14.15 -2.38
C TYR A 121 7.56 -14.16 -1.31
N LEU A 122 6.89 -15.29 -1.12
CA LEU A 122 5.86 -15.44 -0.09
C LEU A 122 6.43 -15.17 1.32
N LEU A 123 7.60 -15.74 1.62
CA LEU A 123 8.25 -15.56 2.93
C LEU A 123 8.84 -14.15 3.11
N ALA A 124 9.32 -13.52 2.04
CA ALA A 124 9.83 -12.15 2.09
C ALA A 124 8.69 -11.14 2.24
N TYR A 125 7.74 -11.15 1.31
CA TYR A 125 6.77 -10.07 1.14
C TYR A 125 5.42 -10.37 1.77
N GLY A 126 4.97 -11.62 1.81
CA GLY A 126 3.79 -12.04 2.58
C GLY A 126 3.98 -11.83 4.09
N LEU A 127 5.21 -11.90 4.59
CA LEU A 127 5.52 -11.56 5.97
C LEU A 127 5.84 -10.08 6.20
N LEU A 128 6.26 -9.31 5.18
CA LEU A 128 6.66 -7.90 5.31
C LEU A 128 5.50 -6.98 5.73
N ASP A 129 4.27 -7.30 5.34
CA ASP A 129 3.08 -6.53 5.75
C ASP A 129 2.80 -6.61 7.25
N LYS A 130 3.28 -7.64 7.93
CA LYS A 130 3.00 -7.88 9.35
C LYS A 130 3.72 -6.88 10.28
N PRO A 131 5.02 -6.56 10.09
CA PRO A 131 5.67 -5.44 10.77
C PRO A 131 4.99 -4.10 10.51
N GLY A 132 4.51 -3.83 9.29
CA GLY A 132 3.72 -2.63 8.98
C GLY A 132 2.40 -2.58 9.74
N GLY A 133 1.70 -3.70 9.86
CA GLY A 133 0.51 -3.85 10.70
C GLY A 133 0.82 -3.62 12.18
N ALA A 134 1.90 -4.23 12.69
CA ALA A 134 2.37 -4.04 14.05
C ALA A 134 2.79 -2.59 14.33
N GLN A 135 3.43 -1.91 13.37
CA GLN A 135 3.76 -0.49 13.46
C GLN A 135 2.50 0.37 13.58
N ARG A 136 1.46 0.12 12.76
CA ARG A 136 0.17 0.83 12.87
C ARG A 136 -0.51 0.58 14.20
N ALA A 137 -0.47 -0.64 14.72
CA ALA A 137 -1.01 -0.96 16.03
C ALA A 137 -0.20 -0.32 17.18
N LEU A 138 1.13 -0.27 17.07
CA LEU A 138 2.01 0.43 18.01
C LEU A 138 1.70 1.93 18.05
N MET A 139 1.41 2.54 16.89
CA MET A 139 1.00 3.94 16.79
C MET A 139 -0.22 4.26 17.66
N THR A 140 -1.21 3.37 17.73
CA THR A 140 -2.41 3.58 18.57
C THR A 140 -2.10 3.57 20.06
N ARG A 141 -1.03 2.88 20.47
CA ARG A 141 -0.53 2.88 21.84
C ARG A 141 0.33 4.08 22.17
N MET A 142 1.06 4.62 21.21
CA MET A 142 1.94 5.78 21.38
C MET A 142 1.15 7.08 21.42
N ALA A 143 0.12 7.21 20.61
CA ALA A 143 -0.69 8.41 20.49
C ALA A 143 -1.73 8.50 21.61
N GLN A 144 -1.68 9.57 22.41
CA GLN A 144 -2.64 9.83 23.48
C GLN A 144 -3.88 10.60 23.00
N ASN A 145 -3.79 11.24 21.84
CA ASN A 145 -4.86 12.03 21.24
C ASN A 145 -4.83 11.96 19.71
N ASP A 146 -5.90 12.37 19.06
CA ASP A 146 -6.03 12.33 17.61
C ASP A 146 -5.00 13.17 16.88
N ARG A 147 -4.54 14.28 17.47
CA ARG A 147 -3.49 15.13 16.89
C ARG A 147 -2.17 14.41 16.83
N GLU A 148 -1.78 13.69 17.88
CA GLU A 148 -0.56 12.88 17.90
C GLU A 148 -0.65 11.70 16.92
N ARG A 149 -1.81 11.05 16.84
CA ARG A 149 -2.07 9.98 15.88
C ARG A 149 -1.92 10.48 14.45
N MET A 150 -2.53 11.63 14.11
CA MET A 150 -2.37 12.25 12.79
C MET A 150 -0.91 12.61 12.50
N MET A 151 -0.17 13.13 13.47
CA MET A 151 1.23 13.48 13.33
C MET A 151 2.10 12.24 13.03
N LEU A 152 1.92 11.14 13.77
CA LEU A 152 2.64 9.89 13.53
C LEU A 152 2.31 9.31 12.15
N THR A 153 1.03 9.30 11.76
CA THR A 153 0.58 8.82 10.44
C THR A 153 1.17 9.66 9.32
N ALA A 154 1.12 10.99 9.42
CA ALA A 154 1.65 11.89 8.40
C ALA A 154 3.17 11.75 8.24
N ARG A 155 3.91 11.64 9.36
CA ARG A 155 5.35 11.41 9.33
C ARG A 155 5.71 10.06 8.73
N SER A 156 4.98 9.00 9.08
CA SER A 156 5.18 7.67 8.48
C SER A 156 4.97 7.71 6.97
N ALA A 157 3.89 8.33 6.50
CA ALA A 157 3.63 8.51 5.07
C ALA A 157 4.72 9.32 4.36
N GLN A 158 5.21 10.40 4.97
CA GLN A 158 6.32 11.20 4.43
C GLN A 158 7.61 10.39 4.30
N PHE A 159 7.97 9.61 5.31
CA PHE A 159 9.16 8.76 5.30
C PHE A 159 9.06 7.64 4.26
N GLU A 160 7.89 7.05 4.08
CA GLU A 160 7.63 6.05 3.04
C GLU A 160 7.84 6.66 1.64
N GLN A 161 7.30 7.87 1.38
CA GLN A 161 7.49 8.57 0.11
C GLN A 161 8.96 8.95 -0.14
N VAL A 162 9.68 9.39 0.89
CA VAL A 162 11.13 9.63 0.79
C VAL A 162 11.86 8.33 0.45
N GLY A 163 11.48 7.20 1.05
CA GLY A 163 12.01 5.88 0.70
C GLY A 163 11.79 5.52 -0.77
N ASN A 164 10.59 5.75 -1.29
CA ASN A 164 10.25 5.52 -2.69
C ASN A 164 11.03 6.42 -3.65
N ILE A 165 11.24 7.71 -3.30
CA ILE A 165 12.06 8.65 -4.09
C ILE A 165 13.52 8.21 -4.10
N VAL A 166 14.08 7.90 -2.92
CA VAL A 166 15.46 7.43 -2.79
C VAL A 166 15.65 6.14 -3.58
N PHE A 167 14.70 5.19 -3.49
CA PHE A 167 14.71 3.98 -4.29
C PHE A 167 14.80 4.28 -5.79
N SER A 168 13.91 5.12 -6.32
CA SER A 168 13.85 5.42 -7.77
C SER A 168 15.12 6.11 -8.28
N LEU A 169 15.77 6.91 -7.46
CA LEU A 169 16.99 7.63 -7.84
C LEU A 169 18.24 6.75 -7.79
N ILE A 170 18.37 5.88 -6.78
CA ILE A 170 19.64 5.20 -6.50
C ILE A 170 19.66 3.73 -6.91
N CYS A 171 18.50 3.07 -7.10
CA CYS A 171 18.44 1.62 -7.31
C CYS A 171 19.23 1.18 -8.55
N LEU A 172 18.93 1.73 -9.73
CA LEU A 172 19.63 1.37 -10.97
C LEU A 172 21.12 1.74 -10.96
N PRO A 173 21.52 2.95 -10.53
CA PRO A 173 22.94 3.28 -10.38
C PRO A 173 23.69 2.33 -9.44
N LEU A 174 23.07 1.91 -8.32
CA LEU A 174 23.67 0.95 -7.40
C LEU A 174 23.79 -0.46 -8.00
N ILE A 175 22.78 -0.92 -8.75
CA ILE A 175 22.83 -2.20 -9.47
C ILE A 175 24.02 -2.18 -10.44
N ALA A 176 24.20 -1.11 -11.21
CA ALA A 176 25.31 -0.98 -12.15
C ALA A 176 26.67 -0.92 -11.44
N LEU A 177 26.77 -0.14 -10.36
CA LEU A 177 28.02 0.05 -9.60
C LEU A 177 28.47 -1.24 -8.91
N ILE A 178 27.55 -1.95 -8.23
CA ILE A 178 27.86 -3.19 -7.49
C ILE A 178 28.05 -4.35 -8.48
N GLY A 179 27.25 -4.38 -9.53
CA GLY A 179 27.22 -5.47 -10.51
C GLY A 179 28.46 -5.52 -11.40
N GLN A 180 29.08 -4.38 -11.72
CA GLN A 180 30.26 -4.29 -12.60
C GLN A 180 30.12 -5.12 -13.86
N GLY A 181 28.96 -5.07 -14.52
CA GLY A 181 28.61 -5.87 -15.70
C GLY A 181 27.93 -7.20 -15.41
N ASN A 182 27.79 -7.62 -14.14
CA ASN A 182 27.02 -8.78 -13.73
C ASN A 182 25.73 -8.35 -13.01
N GLU A 183 24.62 -8.34 -13.73
CA GLU A 183 23.32 -7.91 -13.19
C GLU A 183 22.90 -8.71 -11.94
N ALA A 184 23.12 -10.02 -11.92
CA ALA A 184 22.75 -10.86 -10.78
C ALA A 184 23.47 -10.44 -9.49
N LYS A 185 24.76 -10.09 -9.59
CA LYS A 185 25.51 -9.53 -8.44
C LYS A 185 25.01 -8.15 -8.05
N GLY A 186 24.63 -7.32 -9.02
CA GLY A 186 24.08 -5.99 -8.78
C GLY A 186 22.78 -6.04 -7.98
N TYR A 187 21.83 -6.86 -8.43
CA TYR A 187 20.54 -7.05 -7.73
C TYR A 187 20.72 -7.63 -6.32
N LEU A 188 21.58 -8.65 -6.18
CA LEU A 188 21.88 -9.21 -4.86
C LEU A 188 22.49 -8.17 -3.92
N GLY A 189 23.46 -7.37 -4.39
CA GLY A 189 24.09 -6.33 -3.58
C GLY A 189 23.10 -5.25 -3.12
N VAL A 190 22.20 -4.83 -4.01
CA VAL A 190 21.14 -3.87 -3.65
C VAL A 190 20.14 -4.49 -2.67
N ALA A 191 19.75 -5.76 -2.85
CA ALA A 191 18.87 -6.45 -1.92
C ALA A 191 19.49 -6.56 -0.51
N VAL A 192 20.80 -6.83 -0.41
CA VAL A 192 21.53 -6.83 0.86
C VAL A 192 21.54 -5.43 1.49
N LEU A 193 21.87 -4.39 0.71
CA LEU A 193 21.94 -3.01 1.19
C LEU A 193 20.58 -2.53 1.71
N PHE A 194 19.52 -2.74 0.93
CA PHE A 194 18.16 -2.33 1.32
C PHE A 194 17.60 -3.19 2.44
N GLY A 195 17.93 -4.50 2.49
CA GLY A 195 17.59 -5.38 3.59
C GLY A 195 18.20 -4.93 4.91
N LEU A 196 19.49 -4.58 4.93
CA LEU A 196 20.18 -4.04 6.11
C LEU A 196 19.65 -2.66 6.51
N THR A 197 19.38 -1.78 5.54
CA THR A 197 18.76 -0.48 5.81
C THR A 197 17.36 -0.64 6.42
N GLY A 198 16.55 -1.55 5.88
CA GLY A 198 15.23 -1.88 6.43
C GLY A 198 15.31 -2.39 7.87
N LEU A 199 16.28 -3.27 8.18
CA LEU A 199 16.54 -3.75 9.53
C LEU A 199 16.83 -2.59 10.49
N VAL A 200 17.77 -1.71 10.15
CA VAL A 200 18.13 -0.56 10.99
C VAL A 200 16.92 0.34 11.21
N CYS A 201 16.17 0.65 10.16
CA CYS A 201 14.98 1.49 10.23
C CYS A 201 13.90 0.91 11.14
N TYR A 202 13.62 -0.37 11.03
CA TYR A 202 12.63 -1.02 11.88
C TYR A 202 13.10 -1.20 13.33
N TYR A 203 14.39 -1.42 13.57
CA TYR A 203 14.93 -1.43 14.93
C TYR A 203 14.81 -0.06 15.60
N THR A 204 15.01 1.04 14.86
CA THR A 204 14.78 2.39 15.40
C THR A 204 13.30 2.62 15.72
N THR A 205 12.36 2.13 14.88
CA THR A 205 10.93 2.16 15.17
C THR A 205 10.55 1.36 16.40
N ALA A 206 11.09 0.14 16.54
CA ALA A 206 10.86 -0.68 17.72
C ALA A 206 11.45 -0.05 18.99
N HIS A 207 12.58 0.65 18.87
CA HIS A 207 13.18 1.40 19.98
C HIS A 207 12.30 2.57 20.41
N ALA A 208 11.75 3.34 19.46
CA ALA A 208 10.83 4.44 19.75
C ALA A 208 9.59 3.99 20.53
N GLY A 209 9.09 2.77 20.26
CA GLY A 209 7.95 2.18 20.97
C GLY A 209 8.25 1.58 22.33
N LYS A 210 9.51 1.59 22.80
CA LYS A 210 9.93 0.86 24.03
C LYS A 210 9.13 1.22 25.28
N ASP A 211 8.88 2.49 25.47
CA ASP A 211 8.21 3.00 26.67
C ASP A 211 6.67 2.97 26.56
N TYR A 212 6.14 2.61 25.39
CA TYR A 212 4.70 2.64 25.08
C TYR A 212 4.09 1.24 24.90
N ASP A 213 4.89 0.25 24.52
CA ASP A 213 4.48 -1.15 24.36
C ASP A 213 5.01 -2.00 25.52
N ILE A 214 4.53 -1.67 26.72
CA ILE A 214 4.92 -2.36 27.96
C ILE A 214 4.22 -3.71 28.02
N TYR A 215 4.91 -4.74 28.51
CA TYR A 215 4.38 -6.07 28.78
C TYR A 215 3.14 -5.98 29.67
N TYR A 216 2.03 -6.48 29.17
CA TYR A 216 0.76 -6.49 29.90
C TYR A 216 0.75 -7.69 30.85
N ASP A 217 0.81 -7.45 32.16
CA ASP A 217 0.68 -8.49 33.18
C ASP A 217 -0.79 -8.99 33.21
N GLU A 218 -1.01 -10.27 33.53
CA GLU A 218 -2.29 -10.98 33.43
C GLU A 218 -3.45 -10.39 34.23
N LYS A 219 -3.27 -9.31 34.96
CA LYS A 219 -4.25 -8.72 35.86
C LYS A 219 -5.31 -7.80 35.20
N SER A 220 -5.16 -7.42 33.95
CA SER A 220 -6.20 -6.65 33.26
C SER A 220 -7.09 -7.57 32.42
N LYS A 221 -7.71 -8.54 33.06
CA LYS A 221 -8.76 -9.41 32.47
C LYS A 221 -10.05 -8.67 32.13
N ASP A 222 -10.16 -7.39 32.45
CA ASP A 222 -11.39 -6.61 32.30
C ASP A 222 -11.50 -5.84 30.97
N ASP A 223 -10.53 -6.00 30.04
CA ASP A 223 -10.61 -5.34 28.72
C ASP A 223 -11.26 -6.24 27.64
N HIS A 224 -12.15 -7.14 28.07
CA HIS A 224 -12.97 -7.96 27.18
C HIS A 224 -14.25 -7.25 26.68
N SER A 225 -14.46 -6.00 27.07
CA SER A 225 -15.67 -5.25 26.73
C SER A 225 -15.84 -4.91 25.25
N ASP A 226 -14.79 -5.02 24.43
CA ASP A 226 -14.81 -4.61 23.01
C ASP A 226 -14.54 -5.77 22.01
N GLN A 227 -14.64 -7.03 22.42
CA GLN A 227 -14.54 -8.13 21.47
C GLN A 227 -15.85 -8.33 20.71
N LEU A 228 -15.92 -7.77 19.50
CA LEU A 228 -17.02 -8.03 18.58
C LEU A 228 -17.09 -9.52 18.25
N THR A 229 -18.27 -10.14 18.38
CA THR A 229 -18.51 -11.50 17.86
C THR A 229 -18.44 -11.49 16.33
N VAL A 230 -18.13 -12.64 15.72
CA VAL A 230 -18.09 -12.77 14.25
C VAL A 230 -19.37 -12.25 13.59
N LYS A 231 -20.53 -12.52 14.22
CA LYS A 231 -21.82 -11.99 13.74
C LYS A 231 -21.87 -10.46 13.78
N GLN A 232 -21.42 -9.84 14.88
CA GLN A 232 -21.35 -8.39 14.99
C GLN A 232 -20.37 -7.78 14.00
N MET A 233 -19.24 -8.45 13.70
CA MET A 233 -18.30 -8.02 12.66
C MET A 233 -18.95 -7.98 11.28
N ILE A 234 -19.67 -9.07 10.93
CA ILE A 234 -20.42 -9.16 9.67
C ILE A 234 -21.52 -8.08 9.63
N ASP A 235 -22.29 -7.92 10.70
CA ASP A 235 -23.32 -6.88 10.81
C ASP A 235 -22.74 -5.47 10.71
N THR A 236 -21.55 -5.22 11.26
CA THR A 236 -20.86 -3.92 11.16
C THR A 236 -20.56 -3.56 9.70
N VAL A 237 -20.21 -4.52 8.86
CA VAL A 237 -19.96 -4.25 7.44
C VAL A 237 -21.28 -4.04 6.69
N PHE A 238 -22.20 -5.00 6.74
CA PHE A 238 -23.40 -4.98 5.89
C PHE A 238 -24.46 -3.95 6.32
N LYS A 239 -24.52 -3.59 7.60
CA LYS A 239 -25.44 -2.56 8.12
C LYS A 239 -24.85 -1.15 8.18
N ASN A 240 -23.65 -0.96 7.60
CA ASN A 240 -22.94 0.32 7.56
C ASN A 240 -22.71 0.79 6.11
N PRO A 241 -23.70 1.43 5.46
CA PRO A 241 -23.57 1.92 4.09
C PRO A 241 -22.36 2.83 3.85
N PRO A 242 -21.98 3.76 4.77
CA PRO A 242 -20.73 4.50 4.66
C PRO A 242 -19.48 3.62 4.54
N LEU A 243 -19.40 2.56 5.34
CA LEU A 243 -18.25 1.64 5.29
C LEU A 243 -18.17 0.90 3.97
N ILE A 244 -19.31 0.40 3.46
CA ILE A 244 -19.38 -0.26 2.15
C ILE A 244 -18.90 0.69 1.04
N CYS A 245 -19.35 1.94 1.05
CA CYS A 245 -18.88 2.94 0.08
C CYS A 245 -17.37 3.16 0.18
N CYS A 246 -16.82 3.31 1.39
CA CYS A 246 -15.36 3.44 1.60
C CYS A 246 -14.61 2.22 1.04
N MET A 247 -15.08 1.01 1.33
CA MET A 247 -14.46 -0.22 0.83
C MET A 247 -14.50 -0.30 -0.69
N LEU A 248 -15.62 0.00 -1.34
CA LEU A 248 -15.76 -0.01 -2.78
C LEU A 248 -14.88 1.04 -3.46
N ILE A 249 -14.79 2.27 -2.91
CA ILE A 249 -13.88 3.30 -3.41
C ILE A 249 -12.44 2.78 -3.43
N GLU A 250 -11.99 2.16 -2.34
CA GLU A 250 -10.63 1.63 -2.23
C GLU A 250 -10.39 0.42 -3.15
N VAL A 251 -11.38 -0.47 -3.34
CA VAL A 251 -11.28 -1.59 -4.32
C VAL A 251 -11.04 -1.04 -5.72
N PHE A 252 -11.91 -0.14 -6.20
CA PHE A 252 -11.78 0.39 -7.56
C PHE A 252 -10.52 1.24 -7.74
N ARG A 253 -10.11 1.98 -6.71
CA ARG A 253 -8.88 2.76 -6.70
C ARG A 253 -7.65 1.88 -6.85
N TYR A 254 -7.50 0.86 -5.98
CA TYR A 254 -6.35 -0.03 -6.04
C TYR A 254 -6.35 -0.90 -7.28
N LEU A 255 -7.52 -1.35 -7.75
CA LEU A 255 -7.66 -2.09 -9.00
C LEU A 255 -7.14 -1.26 -10.19
N GLY A 256 -7.59 -0.01 -10.33
CA GLY A 256 -7.12 0.88 -11.40
C GLY A 256 -5.65 1.22 -11.28
N PHE A 257 -5.17 1.50 -10.07
CA PHE A 257 -3.77 1.80 -9.81
C PHE A 257 -2.85 0.63 -10.14
N MET A 258 -3.19 -0.60 -9.72
CA MET A 258 -2.40 -1.79 -9.99
C MET A 258 -2.38 -2.16 -11.46
N ILE A 259 -3.50 -2.03 -12.18
CA ILE A 259 -3.51 -2.21 -13.63
C ILE A 259 -2.54 -1.22 -14.28
N TYR A 260 -2.61 0.07 -13.94
CA TYR A 260 -1.71 1.09 -14.48
C TYR A 260 -0.24 0.77 -14.20
N VAL A 261 0.14 0.56 -12.94
CA VAL A 261 1.54 0.32 -12.54
C VAL A 261 2.10 -0.94 -13.21
N SER A 262 1.31 -2.02 -13.29
CA SER A 262 1.76 -3.28 -13.89
C SER A 262 1.86 -3.23 -15.41
N THR A 263 1.19 -2.27 -16.06
CA THR A 263 1.11 -2.20 -17.53
C THR A 263 1.72 -0.94 -18.13
N MET A 264 2.15 0.02 -17.32
CA MET A 264 2.73 1.27 -17.83
C MET A 264 3.96 1.06 -18.73
N ALA A 265 4.75 0.00 -18.48
CA ALA A 265 5.91 -0.33 -19.29
C ALA A 265 5.56 -0.54 -20.77
N TYR A 266 4.36 -1.11 -21.06
CA TYR A 266 3.89 -1.24 -22.44
C TYR A 266 3.68 0.11 -23.12
N TYR A 267 3.20 1.12 -22.38
CA TYR A 267 3.02 2.47 -22.92
C TYR A 267 4.36 3.12 -23.27
N PHE A 268 5.36 2.99 -22.40
CA PHE A 268 6.71 3.49 -22.67
C PHE A 268 7.38 2.77 -23.85
N LYS A 269 7.26 1.44 -23.92
CA LYS A 269 7.84 0.64 -24.99
C LYS A 269 7.23 0.95 -26.37
N TRP A 270 5.90 1.01 -26.47
CA TRP A 270 5.21 0.99 -27.74
C TRP A 270 4.69 2.36 -28.21
N PHE A 271 4.54 3.35 -27.32
CA PHE A 271 4.02 4.67 -27.66
C PHE A 271 5.03 5.80 -27.49
N LEU A 272 5.86 5.73 -26.44
CA LEU A 272 6.90 6.75 -26.20
C LEU A 272 8.26 6.35 -26.79
N GLY A 273 8.49 5.05 -27.02
CA GLY A 273 9.75 4.53 -27.59
C GLY A 273 10.96 4.66 -26.67
N ASP A 274 10.78 5.10 -25.43
CA ASP A 274 11.83 5.35 -24.45
C ASP A 274 11.49 4.74 -23.09
N MET A 275 12.08 3.59 -22.81
CA MET A 275 11.91 2.90 -21.52
C MET A 275 12.62 3.61 -20.37
N SER A 276 13.64 4.42 -20.64
CA SER A 276 14.38 5.16 -19.60
C SER A 276 13.53 6.26 -18.97
N ALA A 277 12.58 6.79 -19.73
CA ALA A 277 11.64 7.82 -19.28
C ALA A 277 10.74 7.36 -18.13
N ILE A 278 10.56 6.04 -17.92
CA ILE A 278 9.81 5.49 -16.76
C ILE A 278 10.35 6.06 -15.45
N THR A 279 11.68 6.06 -15.29
CA THR A 279 12.32 6.55 -14.06
C THR A 279 12.02 8.03 -13.83
N THR A 280 12.10 8.85 -14.88
CA THR A 280 11.82 10.28 -14.81
C THR A 280 10.36 10.54 -14.42
N VAL A 281 9.42 9.87 -15.10
CA VAL A 281 7.98 10.02 -14.82
C VAL A 281 7.63 9.53 -13.42
N ALA A 282 8.14 8.36 -13.01
CA ALA A 282 7.90 7.80 -11.69
C ALA A 282 8.46 8.69 -10.57
N THR A 283 9.65 9.25 -10.76
CA THR A 283 10.26 10.18 -9.78
C THR A 283 9.45 11.46 -9.68
N ALA A 284 9.07 12.08 -10.80
CA ALA A 284 8.23 13.27 -10.81
C ALA A 284 6.87 13.03 -10.14
N ALA A 285 6.20 11.91 -10.48
CA ALA A 285 4.92 11.54 -9.90
C ALA A 285 5.02 11.32 -8.37
N THR A 286 6.10 10.67 -7.91
CA THR A 286 6.32 10.43 -6.47
C THR A 286 6.61 11.74 -5.72
N ALA A 287 7.36 12.67 -6.33
CA ALA A 287 7.60 14.00 -5.76
C ALA A 287 6.28 14.80 -5.61
N VAL A 288 5.41 14.73 -6.62
CA VAL A 288 4.06 15.35 -6.55
C VAL A 288 3.19 14.68 -5.49
N CYS A 289 3.27 13.37 -5.33
CA CYS A 289 2.59 12.62 -4.28
C CYS A 289 3.02 13.12 -2.88
N PHE A 290 4.33 13.36 -2.69
CA PHE A 290 4.85 13.95 -1.46
C PHE A 290 4.27 15.35 -1.19
N ILE A 291 4.27 16.24 -2.20
CA ILE A 291 3.68 17.58 -2.07
C ILE A 291 2.19 17.49 -1.75
N SER A 292 1.46 16.61 -2.44
CA SER A 292 0.04 16.39 -2.19
C SER A 292 -0.24 15.95 -0.75
N SER A 293 0.60 15.07 -0.18
CA SER A 293 0.42 14.62 1.20
C SER A 293 0.49 15.75 2.25
N ILE A 294 1.26 16.81 1.96
CA ILE A 294 1.35 18.01 2.80
C ILE A 294 0.12 18.90 2.64
N VAL A 295 -0.39 19.05 1.41
CA VAL A 295 -1.50 19.96 1.07
C VAL A 295 -2.87 19.32 1.33
N SER A 296 -2.97 18.00 1.28
CA SER A 296 -4.23 17.24 1.42
C SER A 296 -5.06 17.59 2.66
N PRO A 297 -4.50 17.76 3.87
CA PRO A 297 -5.29 18.17 5.04
C PRO A 297 -5.92 19.54 4.87
N HIS A 298 -5.24 20.49 4.21
CA HIS A 298 -5.76 21.83 3.95
C HIS A 298 -6.92 21.79 2.95
N ILE A 299 -6.77 21.01 1.86
CA ILE A 299 -7.85 20.81 0.88
C ILE A 299 -9.07 20.18 1.55
N SER A 300 -8.86 19.12 2.35
CA SER A 300 -9.94 18.41 3.03
C SER A 300 -10.69 19.31 4.03
N ASN A 301 -9.99 20.23 4.67
CA ASN A 301 -10.62 21.19 5.58
C ASN A 301 -11.43 22.27 4.84
N LEU A 302 -11.01 22.65 3.62
CA LEU A 302 -11.67 23.70 2.83
C LEU A 302 -12.95 23.21 2.15
N ILE A 303 -12.90 22.06 1.49
CA ILE A 303 -14.03 21.56 0.66
C ILE A 303 -14.81 20.42 1.30
N GLY A 304 -14.35 19.95 2.47
CA GLY A 304 -14.93 18.81 3.18
C GLY A 304 -14.40 17.47 2.70
N ARG A 305 -14.53 16.45 3.54
CA ARG A 305 -13.94 15.11 3.33
C ARG A 305 -14.54 14.39 2.11
N LYS A 306 -15.87 14.40 1.98
CA LYS A 306 -16.58 13.77 0.86
C LYS A 306 -16.17 14.39 -0.48
N ASN A 307 -16.18 15.72 -0.57
CA ASN A 307 -15.83 16.42 -1.81
C ASN A 307 -14.34 16.25 -2.16
N SER A 308 -13.47 16.16 -1.15
CA SER A 308 -12.04 15.86 -1.37
C SER A 308 -11.84 14.48 -1.95
N SER A 309 -12.60 13.47 -1.52
CA SER A 309 -12.55 12.12 -2.11
C SER A 309 -13.04 12.12 -3.56
N ILE A 310 -14.12 12.84 -3.87
CA ILE A 310 -14.61 13.01 -5.25
C ILE A 310 -13.55 13.70 -6.12
N LEU A 311 -12.99 14.82 -5.65
CA LEU A 311 -11.93 15.56 -6.34
C LEU A 311 -10.73 14.66 -6.62
N ALA A 312 -10.27 13.90 -5.61
CA ALA A 312 -9.15 12.98 -5.73
C ALA A 312 -9.39 11.94 -6.84
N MET A 313 -10.56 11.32 -6.87
CA MET A 313 -10.90 10.31 -7.89
C MET A 313 -11.06 10.94 -9.28
N CYS A 314 -11.62 12.15 -9.38
CA CYS A 314 -11.69 12.89 -10.63
C CYS A 314 -10.31 13.26 -11.17
N MET A 315 -9.38 13.70 -10.32
CA MET A 315 -8.00 13.98 -10.72
C MET A 315 -7.29 12.71 -11.21
N TYR A 316 -7.52 11.58 -10.54
CA TYR A 316 -7.01 10.28 -10.97
C TYR A 316 -7.54 9.90 -12.34
N ALA A 317 -8.85 9.98 -12.54
CA ALA A 317 -9.52 9.68 -13.81
C ALA A 317 -9.03 10.60 -14.93
N ALA A 318 -8.95 11.91 -14.70
CA ALA A 318 -8.44 12.88 -15.65
C ALA A 318 -6.99 12.58 -16.06
N GLY A 319 -6.12 12.28 -15.07
CA GLY A 319 -4.73 11.93 -15.33
C GLY A 319 -4.54 10.67 -16.18
N MET A 320 -5.52 9.75 -16.20
CA MET A 320 -5.50 8.57 -17.06
C MET A 320 -6.18 8.81 -18.42
N LEU A 321 -7.31 9.52 -18.44
CA LEU A 321 -8.11 9.67 -19.65
C LEU A 321 -7.58 10.76 -20.60
N ILE A 322 -7.00 11.85 -20.08
CA ILE A 322 -6.43 12.89 -20.92
C ILE A 322 -5.33 12.33 -21.83
N PRO A 323 -4.32 11.58 -21.34
CA PRO A 323 -3.30 10.99 -22.22
C PRO A 323 -3.88 10.00 -23.23
N ARG A 324 -4.99 9.33 -22.88
CA ARG A 324 -5.62 8.38 -23.80
C ARG A 324 -6.16 9.06 -25.07
N PHE A 325 -6.70 10.27 -24.93
CA PHE A 325 -7.39 10.96 -26.02
C PHE A 325 -6.61 12.12 -26.62
N PHE A 326 -5.71 12.76 -25.88
CA PHE A 326 -5.11 14.05 -26.26
C PHE A 326 -3.57 14.06 -26.27
N ALA A 327 -2.88 13.03 -25.74
CA ALA A 327 -1.43 12.97 -25.67
C ALA A 327 -0.89 11.79 -26.49
N GLU A 328 -0.82 11.92 -27.82
CA GLU A 328 -0.23 10.89 -28.66
C GLU A 328 1.31 11.03 -28.69
N GLY A 329 1.99 10.29 -27.78
CA GLY A 329 3.44 10.20 -27.76
C GLY A 329 4.17 11.42 -27.14
N ASP A 330 3.46 12.40 -26.60
CA ASP A 330 4.07 13.54 -25.92
C ASP A 330 4.40 13.18 -24.45
N LEU A 331 5.69 13.00 -24.18
CA LEU A 331 6.20 12.67 -22.84
C LEU A 331 5.87 13.76 -21.80
N VAL A 332 5.88 15.03 -22.18
CA VAL A 332 5.65 16.13 -21.24
C VAL A 332 4.19 16.15 -20.80
N VAL A 333 3.26 16.05 -21.75
CA VAL A 333 1.81 16.00 -21.47
C VAL A 333 1.49 14.73 -20.66
N TYR A 334 2.05 13.60 -21.05
CA TYR A 334 1.89 12.34 -20.30
C TYR A 334 2.36 12.50 -18.85
N THR A 335 3.57 13.02 -18.64
CA THR A 335 4.14 13.23 -17.29
C THR A 335 3.26 14.15 -16.45
N ALA A 336 2.80 15.27 -17.01
CA ALA A 336 1.93 16.22 -16.30
C ALA A 336 0.62 15.55 -15.88
N CYS A 337 0.01 14.73 -16.75
CA CYS A 337 -1.21 14.01 -16.46
C CYS A 337 -1.01 12.94 -15.39
N ILE A 338 0.11 12.19 -15.44
CA ILE A 338 0.44 11.21 -14.39
C ILE A 338 0.72 11.90 -13.05
N CYS A 339 1.39 13.05 -13.05
CA CYS A 339 1.56 13.86 -11.84
C CYS A 339 0.21 14.30 -11.25
N LEU A 340 -0.76 14.69 -12.08
CA LEU A 340 -2.13 15.01 -11.64
C LEU A 340 -2.81 13.79 -11.00
N ALA A 341 -2.68 12.60 -11.62
CA ALA A 341 -3.20 11.35 -11.08
C ALA A 341 -2.59 11.04 -9.69
N TYR A 342 -1.28 11.15 -9.55
CA TYR A 342 -0.58 10.88 -8.29
C TYR A 342 -0.87 11.92 -7.21
N PHE A 343 -1.16 13.18 -7.60
CA PHE A 343 -1.68 14.16 -6.66
C PHE A 343 -3.02 13.72 -6.07
N GLY A 344 -3.96 13.27 -6.91
CA GLY A 344 -5.23 12.69 -6.49
C GLY A 344 -5.05 11.44 -5.61
N ALA A 345 -4.06 10.58 -5.95
CA ALA A 345 -3.73 9.40 -5.18
C ALA A 345 -3.44 9.70 -3.71
N ALA A 346 -2.52 10.63 -3.46
CA ALA A 346 -2.11 11.00 -2.11
C ALA A 346 -3.24 11.70 -1.34
N LEU A 347 -4.01 12.55 -2.03
CA LEU A 347 -5.20 13.18 -1.44
C LEU A 347 -6.20 12.12 -0.97
N GLN A 348 -6.49 11.09 -1.78
CA GLN A 348 -7.40 10.01 -1.39
C GLN A 348 -6.87 9.18 -0.22
N VAL A 349 -5.59 8.86 -0.17
CA VAL A 349 -5.00 8.12 0.96
C VAL A 349 -5.22 8.86 2.27
N CYS A 350 -4.99 10.18 2.29
CA CYS A 350 -5.19 11.00 3.48
C CYS A 350 -6.67 11.06 3.90
N VAL A 351 -7.58 11.28 2.94
CA VAL A 351 -9.01 11.41 3.19
C VAL A 351 -9.64 10.06 3.51
N GLY A 352 -9.23 8.99 2.85
CA GLY A 352 -9.78 7.64 3.00
C GLY A 352 -9.71 7.14 4.43
N ILE A 353 -8.56 7.25 5.09
CA ILE A 353 -8.37 6.84 6.50
C ILE A 353 -9.36 7.59 7.42
N VAL A 354 -9.54 8.89 7.20
CA VAL A 354 -10.49 9.70 7.98
C VAL A 354 -11.92 9.24 7.72
N MET A 355 -12.28 8.93 6.46
CA MET A 355 -13.62 8.46 6.11
C MET A 355 -13.93 7.08 6.72
N TYR A 356 -12.96 6.16 6.81
CA TYR A 356 -13.12 4.90 7.54
C TYR A 356 -13.37 5.14 9.04
N SER A 357 -12.64 6.07 9.66
CA SER A 357 -12.89 6.46 11.05
C SER A 357 -14.32 6.99 11.23
N LYS A 358 -14.79 7.86 10.31
CA LYS A 358 -16.16 8.38 10.36
C LYS A 358 -17.23 7.34 10.08
N ALA A 359 -16.92 6.31 9.30
CA ALA A 359 -17.79 5.15 9.12
C ALA A 359 -17.89 4.30 10.41
N ALA A 360 -16.82 4.23 11.20
CA ALA A 360 -16.84 3.61 12.53
C ALA A 360 -17.68 4.42 13.52
N ASP A 361 -17.51 5.76 13.54
CA ASP A 361 -18.35 6.68 14.32
C ASP A 361 -19.84 6.52 13.98
N TYR A 362 -20.17 6.40 12.68
CA TYR A 362 -21.55 6.16 12.21
C TYR A 362 -22.15 4.87 12.77
N HIS A 363 -21.35 3.80 12.80
CA HIS A 363 -21.78 2.52 13.36
C HIS A 363 -22.07 2.67 14.86
N GLN A 364 -21.16 3.29 15.62
CA GLN A 364 -21.30 3.54 17.05
C GLN A 364 -22.52 4.42 17.35
N TRP A 365 -22.71 5.50 16.59
CA TRP A 365 -23.87 6.39 16.73
C TRP A 365 -25.20 5.66 16.52
N LYS A 366 -25.24 4.70 15.57
CA LYS A 366 -26.47 3.99 15.22
C LYS A 366 -26.76 2.79 16.11
N THR A 367 -25.73 2.10 16.61
CA THR A 367 -25.88 0.82 17.33
C THR A 367 -25.46 0.87 18.79
N GLY A 368 -24.79 1.95 19.23
CA GLY A 368 -24.16 2.04 20.55
C GLY A 368 -22.89 1.21 20.72
N LEU A 369 -22.51 0.39 19.71
CA LEU A 369 -21.34 -0.50 19.77
C LEU A 369 -20.15 0.16 19.09
N SER A 370 -19.02 0.27 19.79
CA SER A 370 -17.76 0.73 19.22
C SER A 370 -17.13 -0.37 18.36
N ALA A 371 -16.91 -0.07 17.08
CA ALA A 371 -16.28 -1.00 16.11
C ALA A 371 -15.01 -0.40 15.48
N HIS A 372 -14.42 0.63 16.06
CA HIS A 372 -13.27 1.35 15.48
C HIS A 372 -12.10 0.43 15.15
N GLY A 373 -11.71 -0.45 16.08
CA GLY A 373 -10.59 -1.38 15.87
C GLY A 373 -10.84 -2.32 14.69
N PHE A 374 -12.05 -2.86 14.59
CA PHE A 374 -12.43 -3.74 13.49
C PHE A 374 -12.47 -3.00 12.15
N VAL A 375 -13.12 -1.83 12.08
CA VAL A 375 -13.24 -1.03 10.85
C VAL A 375 -11.85 -0.61 10.33
N MET A 376 -10.93 -0.25 11.22
CA MET A 376 -9.55 0.09 10.82
C MET A 376 -8.75 -1.14 10.38
N SER A 377 -9.01 -2.32 10.94
CA SER A 377 -8.33 -3.55 10.51
C SER A 377 -8.79 -4.02 9.13
N ILE A 378 -10.06 -3.81 8.80
CA ILE A 378 -10.65 -4.23 7.51
C ILE A 378 -10.22 -3.31 6.34
N TYR A 379 -9.57 -2.18 6.60
CA TYR A 379 -9.06 -1.26 5.56
C TYR A 379 -8.14 -1.94 4.54
N VAL A 380 -7.42 -2.98 4.94
CA VAL A 380 -6.49 -3.71 4.07
C VAL A 380 -7.23 -4.60 3.06
N LEU A 381 -8.41 -5.11 3.40
CA LEU A 381 -9.15 -6.07 2.57
C LEU A 381 -9.48 -5.54 1.16
N PRO A 382 -10.01 -4.31 0.97
CA PRO A 382 -10.23 -3.73 -0.36
C PRO A 382 -8.97 -3.61 -1.21
N VAL A 383 -7.83 -3.35 -0.57
CA VAL A 383 -6.53 -3.26 -1.23
C VAL A 383 -6.14 -4.60 -1.85
N GLU A 384 -6.23 -5.67 -1.07
CA GLU A 384 -5.92 -7.04 -1.51
C GLU A 384 -6.86 -7.50 -2.63
N ILE A 385 -8.16 -7.20 -2.51
CA ILE A 385 -9.15 -7.46 -3.56
C ILE A 385 -8.76 -6.74 -4.86
N GLY A 386 -8.41 -5.45 -4.80
CA GLY A 386 -8.00 -4.67 -5.96
C GLY A 386 -6.75 -5.24 -6.64
N ILE A 387 -5.74 -5.63 -5.87
CA ILE A 387 -4.52 -6.25 -6.37
C ILE A 387 -4.84 -7.58 -7.06
N ALA A 388 -5.62 -8.46 -6.44
CA ALA A 388 -5.93 -9.77 -6.98
C ALA A 388 -6.69 -9.68 -8.32
N PHE A 389 -7.72 -8.82 -8.38
CA PHE A 389 -8.51 -8.65 -9.60
C PHE A 389 -7.73 -7.95 -10.72
N SER A 390 -6.73 -7.12 -10.41
CA SER A 390 -5.91 -6.44 -11.43
C SER A 390 -5.17 -7.44 -12.30
N VAL A 391 -4.59 -8.48 -11.72
CA VAL A 391 -3.86 -9.53 -12.45
C VAL A 391 -4.79 -10.28 -13.40
N ILE A 392 -6.01 -10.60 -12.95
CA ILE A 392 -7.03 -11.29 -13.75
C ILE A 392 -7.42 -10.44 -14.96
N ILE A 393 -7.72 -9.15 -14.74
CA ILE A 393 -8.14 -8.23 -15.83
C ILE A 393 -7.01 -8.04 -16.83
N ILE A 394 -5.77 -7.84 -16.39
CA ILE A 394 -4.60 -7.71 -17.27
C ILE A 394 -4.46 -8.95 -18.14
N GLY A 395 -4.51 -10.15 -17.55
CA GLY A 395 -4.39 -11.40 -18.29
C GLY A 395 -5.48 -11.61 -19.32
N ILE A 396 -6.76 -11.33 -18.96
CA ILE A 396 -7.90 -11.42 -19.88
C ILE A 396 -7.72 -10.46 -21.07
N VAL A 397 -7.36 -9.21 -20.79
CA VAL A 397 -7.25 -8.18 -21.86
C VAL A 397 -6.07 -8.47 -22.77
N LEU A 398 -4.88 -8.83 -22.23
CA LEU A 398 -3.71 -9.19 -23.05
C LEU A 398 -3.98 -10.38 -23.94
N ASN A 399 -4.68 -11.39 -23.44
CA ASN A 399 -5.11 -12.54 -24.24
C ASN A 399 -6.12 -12.16 -25.33
N ALA A 400 -7.12 -11.33 -24.98
CA ALA A 400 -8.16 -10.90 -25.91
C ALA A 400 -7.62 -10.07 -27.08
N ILE A 401 -6.57 -9.25 -26.86
CA ILE A 401 -5.90 -8.50 -27.93
C ILE A 401 -4.85 -9.31 -28.70
N GLY A 402 -4.58 -10.56 -28.27
CA GLY A 402 -3.56 -11.42 -28.88
C GLY A 402 -2.16 -10.84 -28.75
N TYR A 403 -1.82 -10.31 -27.57
CA TYR A 403 -0.49 -9.73 -27.32
C TYR A 403 0.59 -10.80 -27.32
N ASP A 404 1.56 -10.68 -28.24
CA ASP A 404 2.74 -11.51 -28.29
C ASP A 404 3.98 -10.69 -27.83
N PRO A 405 4.61 -11.03 -26.70
CA PRO A 405 5.82 -10.35 -26.23
C PRO A 405 7.01 -10.41 -27.20
N ALA A 406 7.07 -11.46 -28.06
CA ALA A 406 8.14 -11.68 -29.03
C ALA A 406 7.92 -10.95 -30.37
N ALA A 407 6.75 -10.34 -30.58
CA ALA A 407 6.44 -9.63 -31.82
C ALA A 407 7.35 -8.40 -31.99
N ALA A 408 7.94 -8.27 -33.19
CA ALA A 408 8.76 -7.11 -33.53
C ALA A 408 7.91 -5.84 -33.77
N SER A 409 6.62 -6.01 -34.12
CA SER A 409 5.67 -4.92 -34.32
C SER A 409 4.27 -5.39 -33.93
N LEU A 410 3.44 -4.45 -33.49
CA LEU A 410 2.04 -4.69 -33.14
C LEU A 410 1.10 -4.10 -34.19
N THR A 411 -0.04 -4.74 -34.41
CA THR A 411 -1.11 -4.20 -35.27
C THR A 411 -1.76 -2.97 -34.60
N ALA A 412 -2.41 -2.13 -35.41
CA ALA A 412 -3.13 -0.96 -34.89
C ALA A 412 -4.20 -1.33 -33.84
N SER A 413 -4.86 -2.49 -34.01
CA SER A 413 -5.83 -3.01 -33.05
C SER A 413 -5.18 -3.39 -31.73
N GLN A 414 -4.03 -4.08 -31.76
CA GLN A 414 -3.28 -4.46 -30.55
C GLN A 414 -2.74 -3.23 -29.79
N LEU A 415 -2.23 -2.23 -30.52
CA LEU A 415 -1.78 -0.96 -29.96
C LEU A 415 -2.95 -0.23 -29.26
N SER A 416 -4.10 -0.12 -29.94
CA SER A 416 -5.28 0.49 -29.32
C SER A 416 -5.74 -0.26 -28.07
N GLY A 417 -5.71 -1.60 -28.10
CA GLY A 417 -6.02 -2.46 -26.96
C GLY A 417 -5.08 -2.26 -25.78
N LEU A 418 -3.76 -2.17 -26.03
CA LEU A 418 -2.77 -1.86 -25.01
C LEU A 418 -2.98 -0.45 -24.43
N LYS A 419 -3.22 0.55 -25.26
CA LYS A 419 -3.51 1.91 -24.81
C LYS A 419 -4.77 1.95 -23.92
N ASN A 420 -5.79 1.16 -24.28
CA ASN A 420 -6.99 1.01 -23.46
C ASN A 420 -6.70 0.32 -22.12
N LEU A 421 -5.88 -0.74 -22.12
CA LEU A 421 -5.50 -1.45 -20.91
C LEU A 421 -4.76 -0.54 -19.92
N VAL A 422 -3.81 0.27 -20.42
CA VAL A 422 -2.95 1.12 -19.58
C VAL A 422 -3.71 2.35 -19.06
N LEU A 423 -4.58 2.97 -19.86
CA LEU A 423 -5.13 4.29 -19.57
C LEU A 423 -6.67 4.28 -19.43
N LEU A 424 -7.40 3.65 -20.37
CA LEU A 424 -8.86 3.73 -20.40
C LEU A 424 -9.49 2.93 -19.26
N ILE A 425 -9.07 1.69 -19.06
CA ILE A 425 -9.63 0.82 -18.02
C ILE A 425 -9.40 1.42 -16.63
N PRO A 426 -8.18 1.82 -16.23
CA PRO A 426 -7.97 2.53 -14.95
C PRO A 426 -8.81 3.81 -14.85
N GLY A 427 -8.86 4.62 -15.91
CA GLY A 427 -9.66 5.85 -15.93
C GLY A 427 -11.15 5.62 -15.64
N ILE A 428 -11.75 4.58 -16.24
CA ILE A 428 -13.15 4.20 -15.98
C ILE A 428 -13.33 3.74 -14.53
N LEU A 429 -12.40 2.94 -13.99
CA LEU A 429 -12.47 2.48 -12.60
C LEU A 429 -12.42 3.65 -11.61
N PHE A 430 -11.60 4.67 -11.88
CA PHE A 430 -11.57 5.88 -11.05
C PHE A 430 -12.84 6.73 -11.17
N ILE A 431 -13.49 6.77 -12.35
CA ILE A 431 -14.82 7.39 -12.48
C ILE A 431 -15.84 6.64 -11.63
N ILE A 432 -15.86 5.32 -11.69
CA ILE A 432 -16.76 4.51 -10.84
C ILE A 432 -16.52 4.82 -9.36
N ALA A 433 -15.26 4.89 -8.92
CA ALA A 433 -14.92 5.27 -7.55
C ALA A 433 -15.40 6.69 -7.19
N ALA A 434 -15.31 7.66 -8.12
CA ALA A 434 -15.81 9.01 -7.92
C ALA A 434 -17.33 9.05 -7.78
N VAL A 435 -18.05 8.26 -8.58
CA VAL A 435 -19.52 8.14 -8.49
C VAL A 435 -19.92 7.53 -7.13
N ILE A 436 -19.23 6.47 -6.69
CA ILE A 436 -19.48 5.88 -5.36
C ILE A 436 -19.20 6.89 -4.24
N ALA A 437 -18.13 7.68 -4.35
CA ALA A 437 -17.84 8.76 -3.39
C ALA A 437 -18.96 9.82 -3.40
N ALA A 438 -19.52 10.17 -4.55
CA ALA A 438 -20.64 11.09 -4.65
C ALA A 438 -21.93 10.55 -4.03
N LEU A 439 -22.17 9.23 -4.14
CA LEU A 439 -23.32 8.55 -3.56
C LEU A 439 -23.18 8.27 -2.04
N MET A 440 -21.99 8.46 -1.47
CA MET A 440 -21.72 8.20 -0.06
C MET A 440 -22.67 9.00 0.85
N PRO A 441 -23.35 8.34 1.82
CA PRO A 441 -24.38 8.98 2.66
C PRO A 441 -23.79 9.81 3.83
N LEU A 442 -22.45 10.03 3.88
CA LEU A 442 -21.78 10.88 4.86
C LEU A 442 -21.52 12.28 4.28
N SER A 443 -22.44 13.20 4.48
CA SER A 443 -22.20 14.64 4.28
C SER A 443 -21.55 15.27 5.52
N GLU A 444 -20.86 16.41 5.38
CA GLU A 444 -20.27 17.14 6.52
C GLU A 444 -21.33 17.51 7.59
N LYS A 445 -22.56 17.85 7.16
CA LYS A 445 -23.68 18.10 8.08
C LYS A 445 -24.00 16.86 8.91
N LYS A 446 -24.07 15.68 8.29
CA LYS A 446 -24.36 14.43 8.98
C LYS A 446 -23.22 13.99 9.91
N ILE A 447 -21.97 14.27 9.54
CA ILE A 447 -20.80 14.05 10.40
C ILE A 447 -20.90 14.91 11.66
N SER A 448 -21.26 16.20 11.52
CA SER A 448 -21.44 17.11 12.67
C SER A 448 -22.59 16.69 13.58
N GLU A 449 -23.70 16.21 13.03
CA GLU A 449 -24.83 15.67 13.79
C GLU A 449 -24.44 14.42 14.60
N MET A 450 -23.66 13.50 13.97
CA MET A 450 -23.14 12.31 14.64
C MET A 450 -22.19 12.67 15.79
N GLU A 451 -21.25 13.58 15.54
CA GLU A 451 -20.27 14.02 16.55
C GLU A 451 -20.97 14.70 17.76
N ALA A 452 -22.02 15.47 17.50
CA ALA A 452 -22.84 16.06 18.56
C ALA A 452 -23.59 14.97 19.33
N GLY A 453 -24.17 13.97 18.65
CA GLY A 453 -24.88 12.87 19.29
C GLY A 453 -23.98 12.00 20.17
N LEU A 454 -22.75 11.66 19.67
CA LEU A 454 -21.77 10.87 20.42
C LEU A 454 -21.17 11.60 21.63
N LYS A 455 -21.19 12.95 21.66
CA LYS A 455 -20.77 13.74 22.83
C LYS A 455 -21.86 13.85 23.89
N ALA A 456 -23.12 13.64 23.52
CA ALA A 456 -24.27 13.72 24.41
C ALA A 456 -24.64 12.37 25.05
N SER A 457 -24.17 11.26 24.50
CA SER A 457 -24.28 9.90 25.03
C SER A 457 -23.08 9.54 25.91
#